data_f9aa097d022fec5cb574178aca3bfd88
#
_entry.id   f9aa097d022fec5cb574178aca3bfd88
#
_cell.length_a   1.000
_cell.length_b   1.000
_cell.length_c   1.000
_cell.angle_alpha   90.00
_cell.angle_beta   90.00
_cell.angle_gamma   90.00
#
_symmetry.space_group_name_H-M   'P 1'
#
loop_
_entity.id
_entity.type
_entity.pdbx_description
1 polymer ?
#
loop_
_entity_poly.entity_id
_entity_poly.type
_entity_poly.pdbx_seq_one_letter_code
_entity_poly.pdbx_strand_id
1 'polypeptide(L)'
;MQMDAVRYEVDFNTMSDSEIREWGKNIVKDNVVLVRNQNLDEKGILRVCELIGNVLKPNQFFMHPDYPGLFRVTNERKDGEKIGIFADKELDWHSNGNGRKSGKECCVALYCVRPGKNSVTSFCDTRQAYRDLSEEDKEFYKQIDCTFKFENGTFYDLDEDDKELKMFQGGARDFKYGVTKPLVYTHPYDGDEGLYFTFHYIREMWLRDNPEEKLDKQPIFDKLMAHIFQDKYIWHHDDWQPGDFIFMDQFHSIHKRNAVEGDRYLYRISFDYDYSYGGIQ
;
A
#
# COMPACT_ATOMS: atom_id res chain seq x y z
N MET A 1 -7.44 -18.52 -13.40
CA MET A 1 -6.95 -18.91 -12.06
C MET A 1 -6.97 -17.63 -11.24
N GLN A 2 -7.51 -17.65 -10.05
CA GLN A 2 -7.52 -16.48 -9.16
C GLN A 2 -6.09 -16.20 -8.67
N MET A 3 -5.73 -14.94 -8.47
CA MET A 3 -4.47 -14.55 -7.82
C MET A 3 -4.44 -15.12 -6.39
N ASP A 4 -3.28 -15.53 -5.93
CA ASP A 4 -3.01 -15.83 -4.52
C ASP A 4 -1.67 -15.20 -4.14
N ALA A 5 -1.51 -14.79 -2.87
CA ALA A 5 -0.21 -14.33 -2.39
C ALA A 5 0.79 -15.48 -2.40
N VAL A 6 2.04 -15.15 -2.71
CA VAL A 6 3.11 -16.12 -2.55
C VAL A 6 3.35 -16.33 -1.06
N ARG A 7 3.28 -17.58 -0.62
CA ARG A 7 3.45 -17.97 0.79
C ARG A 7 4.87 -18.46 1.03
N TYR A 8 5.51 -17.90 2.04
CA TYR A 8 6.83 -18.33 2.48
C TYR A 8 6.75 -18.98 3.85
N GLU A 9 7.34 -20.16 3.98
CA GLU A 9 7.46 -20.90 5.24
C GLU A 9 8.82 -20.60 5.86
N VAL A 10 8.96 -19.44 6.47
CA VAL A 10 10.15 -19.02 7.20
C VAL A 10 9.78 -18.52 8.59
N ASP A 11 10.71 -18.59 9.54
CA ASP A 11 10.57 -17.99 10.86
C ASP A 11 11.64 -16.91 11.05
N PHE A 12 11.23 -15.67 11.04
CA PHE A 12 12.14 -14.52 11.19
C PHE A 12 12.86 -14.48 12.53
N ASN A 13 12.39 -15.20 13.56
CA ASN A 13 13.13 -15.31 14.83
C ASN A 13 14.40 -16.13 14.69
N THR A 14 14.44 -17.08 13.75
CA THR A 14 15.57 -17.99 13.57
C THR A 14 16.54 -17.54 12.47
N MET A 15 16.09 -16.61 11.62
CA MET A 15 16.91 -16.10 10.52
C MET A 15 17.95 -15.09 11.00
N SER A 16 19.14 -15.16 10.46
CA SER A 16 20.16 -14.14 10.60
C SER A 16 19.78 -12.85 9.87
N ASP A 17 20.43 -11.74 10.21
CA ASP A 17 20.20 -10.45 9.56
C ASP A 17 20.46 -10.48 8.05
N SER A 18 21.47 -11.24 7.62
CA SER A 18 21.78 -11.39 6.19
C SER A 18 20.72 -12.19 5.44
N GLU A 19 20.16 -13.23 6.07
CA GLU A 19 19.09 -14.03 5.48
C GLU A 19 17.80 -13.22 5.34
N ILE A 20 17.46 -12.38 6.34
CA ILE A 20 16.28 -11.49 6.24
C ILE A 20 16.46 -10.46 5.13
N ARG A 21 17.66 -9.86 5.00
CA ARG A 21 17.93 -8.92 3.90
C ARG A 21 17.77 -9.59 2.53
N GLU A 22 18.32 -10.78 2.36
CA GLU A 22 18.20 -11.51 1.10
C GLU A 22 16.75 -11.91 0.83
N TRP A 23 16.02 -12.37 1.86
CA TRP A 23 14.62 -12.71 1.77
C TRP A 23 13.76 -11.52 1.31
N GLY A 24 14.07 -10.30 1.75
CA GLY A 24 13.34 -9.08 1.40
C GLY A 24 13.20 -8.85 -0.11
N LYS A 25 14.10 -9.36 -0.92
CA LYS A 25 14.04 -9.28 -2.39
C LYS A 25 12.81 -9.99 -2.98
N ASN A 26 12.24 -10.95 -2.24
CA ASN A 26 11.04 -11.65 -2.67
C ASN A 26 9.82 -10.73 -2.75
N ILE A 27 9.79 -9.62 -2.00
CA ILE A 27 8.67 -8.68 -2.01
C ILE A 27 8.57 -8.00 -3.39
N VAL A 28 9.69 -7.54 -3.94
CA VAL A 28 9.73 -6.95 -5.29
C VAL A 28 9.39 -8.00 -6.35
N LYS A 29 9.96 -9.19 -6.22
CA LYS A 29 9.73 -10.29 -7.16
C LYS A 29 8.26 -10.73 -7.22
N ASP A 30 7.63 -10.93 -6.06
CA ASP A 30 6.34 -11.60 -5.93
C ASP A 30 5.18 -10.65 -5.63
N ASN A 31 5.46 -9.34 -5.46
CA ASN A 31 4.52 -8.22 -5.29
C ASN A 31 3.73 -8.25 -3.96
N VAL A 32 3.04 -9.37 -3.64
CA VAL A 32 2.33 -9.57 -2.37
C VAL A 32 2.76 -10.91 -1.76
N VAL A 33 3.30 -10.84 -0.55
CA VAL A 33 3.92 -11.98 0.13
C VAL A 33 3.28 -12.17 1.50
N LEU A 34 2.89 -13.40 1.83
CA LEU A 34 2.38 -13.80 3.15
C LEU A 34 3.37 -14.73 3.85
N VAL A 35 3.75 -14.39 5.08
CA VAL A 35 4.49 -15.26 6.00
C VAL A 35 3.62 -15.50 7.22
N ARG A 36 3.25 -16.75 7.50
CA ARG A 36 2.38 -17.12 8.61
C ARG A 36 3.17 -17.53 9.85
N ASN A 37 2.44 -17.68 10.96
CA ASN A 37 2.93 -18.25 12.22
C ASN A 37 4.14 -17.49 12.81
N GLN A 38 4.23 -16.19 12.58
CA GLN A 38 5.27 -15.38 13.17
C GLN A 38 4.94 -15.02 14.61
N ASN A 39 5.83 -15.33 15.53
CA ASN A 39 5.68 -14.94 16.94
C ASN A 39 6.69 -13.84 17.28
N LEU A 40 6.44 -12.64 16.76
CA LEU A 40 7.30 -11.47 16.91
C LEU A 40 6.68 -10.47 17.88
N ASP A 41 7.51 -9.93 18.77
CA ASP A 41 7.19 -8.72 19.52
C ASP A 41 7.42 -7.47 18.63
N GLU A 42 7.06 -6.31 19.14
CA GLU A 42 7.20 -5.03 18.42
C GLU A 42 8.63 -4.78 17.94
N LYS A 43 9.62 -5.16 18.74
CA LYS A 43 11.04 -5.04 18.40
C LYS A 43 11.41 -6.00 17.25
N GLY A 44 10.91 -7.22 17.29
CA GLY A 44 11.11 -8.23 16.25
C GLY A 44 10.49 -7.81 14.92
N ILE A 45 9.25 -7.27 14.95
CA ILE A 45 8.57 -6.74 13.77
C ILE A 45 9.38 -5.62 13.13
N LEU A 46 9.83 -4.64 13.93
CA LEU A 46 10.66 -3.54 13.44
C LEU A 46 11.99 -4.04 12.89
N ARG A 47 12.67 -4.97 13.60
CA ARG A 47 13.93 -5.56 13.12
C ARG A 47 13.79 -6.13 11.72
N VAL A 48 12.75 -6.91 11.46
CA VAL A 48 12.51 -7.49 10.13
C VAL A 48 12.39 -6.38 9.07
N CYS A 49 11.53 -5.39 9.31
CA CYS A 49 11.32 -4.30 8.35
C CYS A 49 12.55 -3.40 8.16
N GLU A 50 13.31 -3.12 9.24
CA GLU A 50 14.53 -2.30 9.20
C GLU A 50 15.70 -3.02 8.50
N LEU A 51 15.70 -4.34 8.48
CA LEU A 51 16.66 -5.12 7.72
C LEU A 51 16.34 -5.19 6.23
N ILE A 52 15.05 -5.12 5.87
CA ILE A 52 14.58 -5.13 4.48
C ILE A 52 14.67 -3.74 3.86
N GLY A 53 14.43 -2.68 4.65
CA GLY A 53 14.44 -1.32 4.11
C GLY A 53 14.49 -0.23 5.17
N ASN A 54 14.35 1.01 4.71
CA ASN A 54 14.38 2.19 5.57
C ASN A 54 12.98 2.47 6.12
N VAL A 55 12.71 2.05 7.35
CA VAL A 55 11.39 2.24 7.99
C VAL A 55 11.11 3.71 8.19
N LEU A 56 9.93 4.13 7.73
CA LEU A 56 9.44 5.50 7.90
C LEU A 56 8.91 5.70 9.31
N LYS A 57 9.41 6.72 10.00
CA LYS A 57 9.05 7.03 11.39
C LYS A 57 8.46 8.45 11.49
N PRO A 58 7.34 8.74 10.79
CA PRO A 58 6.73 10.06 10.86
C PRO A 58 6.16 10.29 12.26
N ASN A 59 6.25 11.52 12.75
CA ASN A 59 5.58 11.91 14.00
C ASN A 59 4.08 12.05 13.73
N GLN A 60 3.31 11.00 14.04
CA GLN A 60 1.88 10.92 13.77
C GLN A 60 1.12 10.36 14.98
N PHE A 61 -0.16 10.77 15.12
CA PHE A 61 -1.01 10.48 16.29
C PHE A 61 -1.18 8.99 16.61
N PHE A 62 -1.16 8.12 15.58
CA PHE A 62 -1.47 6.69 15.74
C PHE A 62 -0.22 5.80 15.70
N MET A 63 0.95 6.42 15.72
CA MET A 63 2.22 5.71 15.87
C MET A 63 2.30 5.07 17.26
N HIS A 64 2.92 3.90 17.35
CA HIS A 64 3.18 3.28 18.66
C HIS A 64 4.11 4.20 19.48
N PRO A 65 3.78 4.49 20.74
CA PRO A 65 4.54 5.48 21.54
C PRO A 65 5.99 5.07 21.77
N ASP A 66 6.23 3.78 22.02
CA ASP A 66 7.56 3.26 22.36
C ASP A 66 8.31 2.68 21.16
N TYR A 67 7.60 2.40 20.05
CA TYR A 67 8.16 1.78 18.84
C TYR A 67 7.81 2.61 17.60
N PRO A 68 8.50 3.75 17.39
CA PRO A 68 8.29 4.57 16.19
C PRO A 68 8.56 3.76 14.92
N GLY A 69 7.62 3.78 13.98
CA GLY A 69 7.61 2.94 12.78
C GLY A 69 6.46 1.93 12.78
N LEU A 70 5.97 1.54 13.95
CA LEU A 70 4.75 0.74 14.06
C LEU A 70 3.53 1.65 14.10
N PHE A 71 2.76 1.61 13.04
CA PHE A 71 1.51 2.35 12.93
C PHE A 71 0.34 1.46 13.34
N ARG A 72 -0.48 1.90 14.30
CA ARG A 72 -1.58 1.10 14.83
C ARG A 72 -2.80 1.19 13.92
N VAL A 73 -3.20 0.04 13.37
CA VAL A 73 -4.43 -0.12 12.58
C VAL A 73 -5.41 -0.92 13.45
N THR A 74 -6.20 -0.20 14.23
CA THR A 74 -7.08 -0.79 15.23
C THR A 74 -8.32 0.06 15.47
N ASN A 75 -9.42 -0.59 15.83
CA ASN A 75 -10.64 0.07 16.30
C ASN A 75 -10.71 0.20 17.84
N GLU A 76 -9.64 -0.16 18.53
CA GLU A 76 -9.55 0.02 19.98
C GLU A 76 -9.53 1.48 20.39
N ARG A 77 -10.04 1.73 21.59
CA ARG A 77 -10.00 3.04 22.24
C ARG A 77 -9.33 2.93 23.60
N LYS A 78 -8.60 3.97 23.96
CA LYS A 78 -8.05 4.15 25.31
C LYS A 78 -8.63 5.44 25.88
N ASP A 79 -9.26 5.34 27.05
CA ASP A 79 -9.92 6.48 27.71
C ASP A 79 -10.94 7.22 26.79
N GLY A 80 -11.63 6.46 25.93
CA GLY A 80 -12.58 6.96 24.95
C GLY A 80 -11.96 7.47 23.64
N GLU A 81 -10.66 7.66 23.57
CA GLU A 81 -9.93 8.16 22.41
C GLU A 81 -9.50 7.04 21.45
N LYS A 82 -9.58 7.29 20.15
CA LYS A 82 -9.01 6.40 19.13
C LYS A 82 -7.50 6.27 19.33
N ILE A 83 -6.99 5.05 19.38
CA ILE A 83 -5.55 4.77 19.45
C ILE A 83 -4.95 4.30 18.13
N GLY A 84 -5.78 4.04 17.14
CA GLY A 84 -5.38 3.62 15.80
C GLY A 84 -6.20 4.29 14.70
N ILE A 85 -5.73 4.10 13.48
CA ILE A 85 -6.32 4.63 12.25
C ILE A 85 -7.32 3.63 11.65
N PHE A 86 -8.22 4.14 10.81
CA PHE A 86 -9.19 3.42 9.98
C PHE A 86 -10.23 2.61 10.75
N ALA A 87 -10.19 2.61 12.05
CA ALA A 87 -11.15 1.94 12.93
C ALA A 87 -11.86 0.72 12.27
N ASP A 88 -13.17 0.81 12.11
CA ASP A 88 -14.06 -0.23 11.58
C ASP A 88 -14.53 0.02 10.13
N LYS A 89 -14.28 1.21 9.56
CA LYS A 89 -14.77 1.60 8.23
C LYS A 89 -14.10 0.83 7.09
N GLU A 90 -14.83 0.69 6.00
CA GLU A 90 -14.26 0.19 4.74
C GLU A 90 -13.21 1.17 4.18
N LEU A 91 -12.17 0.62 3.59
CA LEU A 91 -11.18 1.36 2.81
C LEU A 91 -11.19 0.80 1.40
N ASP A 92 -11.56 1.64 0.44
CA ASP A 92 -11.57 1.23 -0.96
C ASP A 92 -10.15 1.12 -1.53
N TRP A 93 -10.04 0.64 -2.76
CA TRP A 93 -8.80 0.34 -3.45
C TRP A 93 -7.82 1.52 -3.48
N HIS A 94 -6.66 1.33 -2.91
CA HIS A 94 -5.61 2.34 -2.85
C HIS A 94 -4.22 1.70 -2.74
N SER A 95 -3.20 2.51 -3.03
CA SER A 95 -1.83 2.27 -2.58
C SER A 95 -1.39 3.40 -1.66
N ASN A 96 -0.35 3.19 -0.86
CA ASN A 96 0.24 4.22 -0.03
C ASN A 96 1.31 5.01 -0.82
N GLY A 97 1.78 6.11 -0.28
CA GLY A 97 2.87 6.88 -0.89
C GLY A 97 2.48 7.77 -2.09
N ASN A 98 1.21 7.78 -2.50
CA ASN A 98 0.74 8.57 -3.65
C ASN A 98 1.03 10.07 -3.51
N GLY A 99 0.99 10.60 -2.30
CA GLY A 99 1.22 12.02 -2.01
C GLY A 99 2.69 12.43 -1.94
N ARG A 100 3.64 11.55 -2.22
CA ARG A 100 5.07 11.84 -2.09
C ARG A 100 5.74 11.99 -3.44
N LYS A 101 6.41 13.11 -3.68
CA LYS A 101 7.17 13.39 -4.91
C LYS A 101 8.29 12.38 -5.15
N SER A 102 8.92 11.91 -4.08
CA SER A 102 10.10 11.04 -4.13
C SER A 102 9.80 9.56 -4.32
N GLY A 103 8.53 9.16 -4.55
CA GLY A 103 8.16 7.74 -4.64
C GLY A 103 8.42 6.93 -3.38
N LYS A 104 8.50 7.57 -2.22
CA LYS A 104 8.71 6.92 -0.91
C LYS A 104 7.47 6.19 -0.43
N GLU A 105 7.65 5.27 0.51
CA GLU A 105 6.65 4.27 0.92
C GLU A 105 6.50 3.16 -0.13
N CYS A 106 7.64 2.61 -0.54
CA CYS A 106 7.68 1.60 -1.60
C CYS A 106 7.07 0.28 -1.17
N CYS A 107 7.10 -0.02 0.12
CA CYS A 107 6.50 -1.22 0.69
C CYS A 107 5.68 -0.90 1.93
N VAL A 108 4.59 -1.62 2.08
CA VAL A 108 3.81 -1.66 3.32
C VAL A 108 3.78 -3.09 3.83
N ALA A 109 4.07 -3.24 5.11
CA ALA A 109 3.91 -4.50 5.81
C ALA A 109 2.76 -4.40 6.82
N LEU A 110 1.99 -5.47 6.94
CA LEU A 110 0.90 -5.64 7.91
C LEU A 110 1.17 -6.86 8.78
N TYR A 111 1.35 -6.64 10.08
CA TYR A 111 1.48 -7.72 11.05
C TYR A 111 0.20 -7.86 11.87
N CYS A 112 -0.37 -9.06 11.90
CA CYS A 112 -1.60 -9.34 12.60
C CYS A 112 -1.34 -9.71 14.06
N VAL A 113 -1.75 -8.84 14.99
CA VAL A 113 -1.82 -9.15 16.42
C VAL A 113 -3.16 -9.82 16.75
N ARG A 114 -4.24 -9.25 16.22
CA ARG A 114 -5.61 -9.75 16.39
C ARG A 114 -6.44 -9.44 15.14
N PRO A 115 -7.05 -10.46 14.49
CA PRO A 115 -7.65 -10.30 13.17
C PRO A 115 -8.96 -9.52 13.13
N GLY A 116 -9.76 -9.53 14.20
CA GLY A 116 -11.16 -9.12 14.18
C GLY A 116 -12.05 -10.19 13.53
N LYS A 117 -13.33 -9.83 13.32
CA LYS A 117 -14.28 -10.68 12.58
C LYS A 117 -14.55 -10.06 11.23
N ASN A 118 -14.81 -10.88 10.22
CA ASN A 118 -15.11 -10.45 8.84
C ASN A 118 -14.04 -9.51 8.25
N SER A 119 -12.81 -9.60 8.74
CA SER A 119 -11.71 -8.75 8.34
C SER A 119 -11.11 -9.27 7.04
N VAL A 120 -11.61 -8.82 5.90
CA VAL A 120 -11.06 -9.15 4.59
C VAL A 120 -10.18 -8.00 4.11
N THR A 121 -8.93 -8.32 3.75
CA THR A 121 -8.06 -7.41 3.01
C THR A 121 -7.85 -7.99 1.63
N SER A 122 -8.15 -7.22 0.60
CA SER A 122 -8.00 -7.64 -0.79
C SER A 122 -6.81 -6.93 -1.42
N PHE A 123 -6.05 -7.65 -2.22
CA PHE A 123 -4.86 -7.17 -2.93
C PHE A 123 -5.06 -7.38 -4.41
N CYS A 124 -4.68 -6.41 -5.23
CA CYS A 124 -4.74 -6.50 -6.68
C CYS A 124 -3.34 -6.30 -7.26
N ASP A 125 -2.90 -7.25 -8.10
CA ASP A 125 -1.64 -7.17 -8.82
C ASP A 125 -1.80 -6.31 -10.08
N THR A 126 -1.45 -5.03 -9.97
CA THR A 126 -1.54 -4.07 -11.08
C THR A 126 -0.40 -4.22 -12.07
N ARG A 127 0.69 -4.92 -11.72
CA ARG A 127 1.77 -5.31 -12.64
C ARG A 127 1.29 -6.38 -13.63
N GLN A 128 0.70 -7.47 -13.11
CA GLN A 128 0.17 -8.50 -13.98
C GLN A 128 -1.01 -7.98 -14.82
N ALA A 129 -1.85 -7.15 -14.23
CA ALA A 129 -2.93 -6.49 -14.97
C ALA A 129 -2.40 -5.66 -16.13
N TYR A 130 -1.31 -4.89 -15.92
CA TYR A 130 -0.65 -4.14 -16.98
C TYR A 130 -0.06 -5.05 -18.07
N ARG A 131 0.62 -6.14 -17.69
CA ARG A 131 1.21 -7.10 -18.63
C ARG A 131 0.17 -7.71 -19.57
N ASP A 132 -1.05 -7.92 -19.09
CA ASP A 132 -2.16 -8.51 -19.83
C ASP A 132 -2.94 -7.50 -20.70
N LEU A 133 -2.62 -6.23 -20.68
CA LEU A 133 -3.18 -5.22 -21.59
C LEU A 133 -2.75 -5.48 -23.04
N SER A 134 -3.55 -5.00 -24.00
CA SER A 134 -3.11 -4.94 -25.39
C SER A 134 -1.91 -4.00 -25.57
N GLU A 135 -1.07 -4.22 -26.56
CA GLU A 135 0.08 -3.34 -26.82
C GLU A 135 -0.40 -1.91 -27.13
N GLU A 136 -1.53 -1.74 -27.81
CA GLU A 136 -2.13 -0.43 -28.07
C GLU A 136 -2.48 0.30 -26.76
N ASP A 137 -3.10 -0.40 -25.80
CA ASP A 137 -3.43 0.16 -24.49
C ASP A 137 -2.18 0.50 -23.67
N LYS A 138 -1.16 -0.35 -23.69
CA LYS A 138 0.11 -0.11 -23.00
C LYS A 138 0.76 1.17 -23.54
N GLU A 139 0.87 1.30 -24.85
CA GLU A 139 1.47 2.49 -25.51
C GLU A 139 0.65 3.75 -25.22
N PHE A 140 -0.67 3.66 -25.17
CA PHE A 140 -1.52 4.81 -24.82
C PHE A 140 -1.33 5.21 -23.35
N TYR A 141 -1.41 4.24 -22.41
CA TYR A 141 -1.32 4.56 -20.99
C TYR A 141 0.06 5.02 -20.53
N LYS A 142 1.14 4.60 -21.21
CA LYS A 142 2.50 5.10 -20.96
C LYS A 142 2.65 6.60 -21.21
N GLN A 143 1.83 7.17 -22.06
CA GLN A 143 1.88 8.60 -22.40
C GLN A 143 1.10 9.45 -21.39
N ILE A 144 0.38 8.86 -20.44
CA ILE A 144 -0.50 9.57 -19.52
C ILE A 144 0.22 9.91 -18.22
N ASP A 145 0.19 11.18 -17.86
CA ASP A 145 0.52 11.67 -16.53
C ASP A 145 -0.76 12.05 -15.77
N CYS A 146 -0.72 11.90 -14.45
CA CYS A 146 -1.86 12.12 -13.55
C CYS A 146 -1.48 13.04 -12.41
N THR A 147 -2.41 13.90 -11.95
CA THR A 147 -2.31 14.59 -10.67
C THR A 147 -3.00 13.75 -9.59
N PHE A 148 -2.24 13.33 -8.59
CA PHE A 148 -2.74 12.70 -7.38
C PHE A 148 -2.90 13.74 -6.28
N LYS A 149 -4.09 13.83 -5.69
CA LYS A 149 -4.40 14.79 -4.63
C LYS A 149 -5.40 14.19 -3.65
N PHE A 150 -5.12 14.37 -2.35
CA PHE A 150 -6.06 14.03 -1.30
C PHE A 150 -7.09 15.16 -1.12
N GLU A 151 -8.35 14.78 -1.00
CA GLU A 151 -9.45 15.64 -0.62
C GLU A 151 -10.28 14.93 0.45
N ASN A 152 -10.90 15.69 1.37
CA ASN A 152 -11.82 15.10 2.33
C ASN A 152 -12.98 14.43 1.57
N GLY A 153 -13.44 13.28 2.04
CA GLY A 153 -14.41 12.46 1.31
C GLY A 153 -13.80 11.53 0.26
N THR A 154 -12.47 11.45 0.14
CA THR A 154 -11.81 10.52 -0.81
C THR A 154 -12.20 9.06 -0.54
N PHE A 155 -12.26 8.63 0.72
CA PHE A 155 -12.75 7.31 1.13
C PHE A 155 -14.04 7.43 1.92
N TYR A 156 -14.08 8.33 2.87
CA TYR A 156 -15.22 8.66 3.74
C TYR A 156 -15.01 10.06 4.30
N ASP A 157 -16.10 10.72 4.64
CA ASP A 157 -16.04 12.03 5.28
C ASP A 157 -15.55 11.92 6.72
N LEU A 158 -14.67 12.82 7.10
CA LEU A 158 -14.14 12.97 8.44
C LEU A 158 -14.51 14.37 8.96
N ASP A 159 -14.87 14.44 10.24
CA ASP A 159 -15.10 15.71 10.90
C ASP A 159 -13.83 16.55 10.93
N GLU A 160 -13.96 17.89 10.89
CA GLU A 160 -12.81 18.83 10.87
C GLU A 160 -11.86 18.64 12.06
N ASP A 161 -12.38 18.19 13.19
CA ASP A 161 -11.59 17.93 14.41
C ASP A 161 -11.03 16.52 14.50
N ASP A 162 -11.35 15.62 13.57
CA ASP A 162 -10.85 14.25 13.61
C ASP A 162 -9.32 14.22 13.43
N LYS A 163 -8.66 13.52 14.35
CA LYS A 163 -7.19 13.33 14.32
C LYS A 163 -6.71 12.66 13.04
N GLU A 164 -7.55 11.81 12.46
CA GLU A 164 -7.28 11.09 11.22
C GLU A 164 -7.23 12.07 10.03
N LEU A 165 -8.21 12.99 9.93
CA LEU A 165 -8.19 14.04 8.92
C LEU A 165 -6.98 14.96 9.06
N LYS A 166 -6.68 15.39 10.27
CA LYS A 166 -5.47 16.22 10.56
C LYS A 166 -4.19 15.52 10.18
N MET A 167 -4.12 14.20 10.37
CA MET A 167 -2.98 13.39 9.95
C MET A 167 -2.85 13.36 8.42
N PHE A 168 -3.95 13.10 7.69
CA PHE A 168 -3.93 13.10 6.22
C PHE A 168 -3.58 14.47 5.64
N GLN A 169 -4.06 15.55 6.24
CA GLN A 169 -3.76 16.91 5.81
C GLN A 169 -2.35 17.38 6.19
N GLY A 170 -1.83 16.93 7.34
CA GLY A 170 -0.53 17.38 7.88
C GLY A 170 0.66 16.55 7.42
N GLY A 171 0.44 15.27 7.13
CA GLY A 171 1.51 14.31 6.84
C GLY A 171 2.08 14.38 5.43
N ALA A 172 1.36 14.99 4.50
CA ALA A 172 1.75 15.06 3.10
C ALA A 172 1.44 16.46 2.53
N ARG A 173 2.30 17.44 2.81
CA ARG A 173 2.16 18.78 2.23
C ARG A 173 2.00 18.74 0.71
N ASP A 174 2.76 17.87 0.05
CA ASP A 174 2.69 17.69 -1.39
C ASP A 174 1.33 17.13 -1.84
N PHE A 175 0.71 16.25 -1.06
CA PHE A 175 -0.56 15.62 -1.40
C PHE A 175 -1.75 16.60 -1.37
N LYS A 176 -1.67 17.63 -0.53
CA LYS A 176 -2.65 18.72 -0.49
C LYS A 176 -2.63 19.56 -1.77
N TYR A 177 -1.45 19.76 -2.35
CA TYR A 177 -1.25 20.58 -3.56
C TYR A 177 -1.31 19.78 -4.86
N GLY A 178 -1.26 18.46 -4.76
CA GLY A 178 -1.20 17.55 -5.88
C GLY A 178 0.24 17.18 -6.26
N VAL A 179 0.41 15.90 -6.59
CA VAL A 179 1.67 15.32 -7.05
C VAL A 179 1.45 14.71 -8.43
N THR A 180 2.27 15.10 -9.39
CA THR A 180 2.23 14.51 -10.73
C THR A 180 3.05 13.24 -10.78
N LYS A 181 2.45 12.17 -11.31
CA LYS A 181 3.09 10.88 -11.55
C LYS A 181 2.55 10.26 -12.83
N PRO A 182 3.33 9.40 -13.51
CA PRO A 182 2.83 8.65 -14.65
C PRO A 182 1.75 7.64 -14.22
N LEU A 183 0.83 7.34 -15.14
CA LEU A 183 -0.17 6.28 -14.95
C LEU A 183 0.48 4.90 -15.01
N VAL A 184 1.48 4.71 -15.86
CA VAL A 184 2.34 3.51 -15.91
C VAL A 184 3.66 3.84 -15.25
N TYR A 185 3.99 3.10 -14.21
CA TYR A 185 5.19 3.33 -13.40
C TYR A 185 6.22 2.23 -13.63
N THR A 186 7.46 2.61 -13.88
CA THR A 186 8.59 1.69 -13.95
C THR A 186 9.13 1.47 -12.55
N HIS A 187 9.15 0.24 -12.10
CA HIS A 187 9.63 -0.09 -10.77
C HIS A 187 11.15 0.14 -10.66
N PRO A 188 11.61 0.87 -9.61
CA PRO A 188 12.99 1.32 -9.51
C PRO A 188 14.01 0.22 -9.25
N TYR A 189 13.57 -1.01 -8.91
CA TYR A 189 14.46 -2.12 -8.58
C TYR A 189 14.61 -3.13 -9.70
N ASP A 190 13.52 -3.55 -10.33
CA ASP A 190 13.54 -4.59 -11.34
C ASP A 190 13.25 -4.07 -12.77
N GLY A 191 12.84 -2.81 -12.88
CA GLY A 191 12.53 -2.17 -14.16
C GLY A 191 11.20 -2.60 -14.76
N ASP A 192 10.43 -3.43 -14.06
CA ASP A 192 9.10 -3.84 -14.50
C ASP A 192 8.14 -2.65 -14.54
N GLU A 193 7.21 -2.68 -15.48
CA GLU A 193 6.17 -1.69 -15.61
C GLU A 193 4.86 -2.21 -15.01
N GLY A 194 4.11 -1.31 -14.37
CA GLY A 194 2.81 -1.60 -13.79
C GLY A 194 1.90 -0.37 -13.78
N LEU A 195 0.61 -0.58 -13.61
CA LEU A 195 -0.35 0.50 -13.47
C LEU A 195 -0.24 1.12 -12.07
N TYR A 196 0.05 2.41 -12.01
CA TYR A 196 -0.01 3.20 -10.79
C TYR A 196 -1.39 3.87 -10.69
N PHE A 197 -2.41 3.04 -10.41
CA PHE A 197 -3.81 3.42 -10.57
C PHE A 197 -4.57 3.42 -9.25
N THR A 198 -4.31 4.42 -8.40
CA THR A 198 -5.17 4.70 -7.24
C THR A 198 -6.21 5.76 -7.65
N PHE A 199 -7.26 5.33 -8.30
CA PHE A 199 -8.24 6.20 -8.97
C PHE A 199 -8.90 7.22 -8.04
N HIS A 200 -9.10 6.92 -6.76
CA HIS A 200 -9.64 7.85 -5.76
C HIS A 200 -8.81 9.13 -5.57
N TYR A 201 -7.53 9.08 -5.84
CA TYR A 201 -6.64 10.24 -5.71
C TYR A 201 -6.40 10.96 -7.03
N ILE A 202 -6.71 10.34 -8.17
CA ILE A 202 -6.48 10.95 -9.49
C ILE A 202 -7.51 12.04 -9.75
N ARG A 203 -7.06 13.29 -9.85
CA ARG A 203 -7.91 14.45 -10.13
C ARG A 203 -7.92 14.81 -11.60
N GLU A 204 -6.76 14.82 -12.22
CA GLU A 204 -6.57 15.16 -13.62
C GLU A 204 -5.68 14.14 -14.31
N MET A 205 -5.88 13.99 -15.61
CA MET A 205 -5.05 13.19 -16.51
C MET A 205 -4.79 13.98 -17.80
N TRP A 206 -3.62 13.82 -18.40
CA TRP A 206 -3.24 14.45 -19.66
C TRP A 206 -2.18 13.62 -20.36
N LEU A 207 -2.05 13.82 -21.68
CA LEU A 207 -0.92 13.29 -22.41
C LEU A 207 0.34 14.09 -22.06
N ARG A 208 1.44 13.41 -21.77
CA ARG A 208 2.71 14.05 -21.35
C ARG A 208 3.19 15.10 -22.30
N ASP A 209 3.00 14.89 -23.59
CA ASP A 209 3.42 15.84 -24.63
C ASP A 209 2.44 17.02 -24.82
N ASN A 210 1.26 16.97 -24.20
CA ASN A 210 0.27 18.04 -24.25
C ASN A 210 -0.42 18.27 -22.89
N PRO A 211 0.30 18.78 -21.87
CA PRO A 211 -0.20 18.90 -20.49
C PRO A 211 -1.32 19.93 -20.32
N GLU A 212 -1.51 20.84 -21.27
CA GLU A 212 -2.57 21.85 -21.21
C GLU A 212 -3.95 21.27 -21.53
N GLU A 213 -4.01 20.20 -22.31
CA GLU A 213 -5.25 19.54 -22.66
C GLU A 213 -5.55 18.36 -21.71
N LYS A 214 -6.55 18.51 -20.86
CA LYS A 214 -6.95 17.46 -19.93
C LYS A 214 -7.81 16.42 -20.63
N LEU A 215 -7.49 15.17 -20.37
CA LEU A 215 -8.28 14.04 -20.86
C LEU A 215 -9.59 13.90 -20.05
N ASP A 216 -10.65 13.48 -20.70
CA ASP A 216 -11.80 12.92 -19.99
C ASP A 216 -11.38 11.61 -19.33
N LYS A 217 -11.26 11.63 -18.01
CA LYS A 217 -10.78 10.49 -17.25
C LYS A 217 -11.81 9.37 -17.11
N GLN A 218 -13.11 9.66 -17.24
CA GLN A 218 -14.14 8.67 -16.95
C GLN A 218 -14.07 7.44 -17.87
N PRO A 219 -13.97 7.56 -19.20
CA PRO A 219 -13.80 6.40 -20.07
C PRO A 219 -12.54 5.58 -19.77
N ILE A 220 -11.45 6.26 -19.38
CA ILE A 220 -10.18 5.60 -19.02
C ILE A 220 -10.37 4.81 -17.70
N PHE A 221 -11.03 5.42 -16.71
CA PHE A 221 -11.34 4.77 -15.44
C PHE A 221 -12.22 3.55 -15.64
N ASP A 222 -13.31 3.68 -16.39
CA ASP A 222 -14.25 2.58 -16.63
C ASP A 222 -13.54 1.40 -17.29
N LYS A 223 -12.69 1.66 -18.27
CA LYS A 223 -11.92 0.62 -18.96
C LYS A 223 -10.89 -0.03 -18.05
N LEU A 224 -10.11 0.78 -17.30
CA LEU A 224 -9.09 0.26 -16.39
C LEU A 224 -9.72 -0.50 -15.22
N MET A 225 -10.77 0.01 -14.59
CA MET A 225 -11.45 -0.67 -13.49
C MET A 225 -12.06 -2.01 -13.94
N ALA A 226 -12.70 -2.05 -15.11
CA ALA A 226 -13.21 -3.28 -15.67
C ALA A 226 -12.11 -4.32 -15.96
N HIS A 227 -10.90 -3.87 -16.25
CA HIS A 227 -9.75 -4.73 -16.51
C HIS A 227 -9.07 -5.19 -15.21
N ILE A 228 -8.67 -4.27 -14.32
CA ILE A 228 -7.84 -4.61 -13.16
C ILE A 228 -8.61 -5.34 -12.05
N PHE A 229 -9.93 -5.16 -11.97
CA PHE A 229 -10.75 -5.79 -10.92
C PHE A 229 -11.34 -7.15 -11.35
N GLN A 230 -10.69 -7.83 -12.30
CA GLN A 230 -10.98 -9.23 -12.57
C GLN A 230 -10.37 -10.14 -11.50
N ASP A 231 -11.07 -11.20 -11.10
CA ASP A 231 -10.66 -12.15 -10.07
C ASP A 231 -9.23 -12.70 -10.27
N LYS A 232 -8.77 -12.80 -11.52
CA LYS A 232 -7.43 -13.30 -11.84
C LYS A 232 -6.29 -12.40 -11.34
N TYR A 233 -6.58 -11.14 -10.99
CA TYR A 233 -5.61 -10.19 -10.45
C TYR A 233 -5.83 -9.90 -8.97
N ILE A 234 -6.86 -10.46 -8.35
CA ILE A 234 -7.26 -10.15 -6.98
C ILE A 234 -7.10 -11.37 -6.08
N TRP A 235 -6.42 -11.15 -4.97
CA TRP A 235 -6.38 -12.06 -3.85
C TRP A 235 -7.15 -11.47 -2.67
N HIS A 236 -8.06 -12.26 -2.08
CA HIS A 236 -8.79 -11.91 -0.88
C HIS A 236 -8.22 -12.67 0.31
N HIS A 237 -7.62 -11.95 1.25
CA HIS A 237 -7.17 -12.53 2.51
C HIS A 237 -8.28 -12.37 3.55
N ASP A 238 -9.05 -13.42 3.75
CA ASP A 238 -10.23 -13.48 4.61
C ASP A 238 -10.01 -14.34 5.87
N ASP A 239 -8.89 -15.05 5.95
CA ASP A 239 -8.53 -15.96 7.01
C ASP A 239 -7.35 -15.47 7.88
N TRP A 240 -7.34 -14.17 8.19
CA TRP A 240 -6.32 -13.56 9.03
C TRP A 240 -6.12 -14.33 10.34
N GLN A 241 -4.87 -14.56 10.71
CA GLN A 241 -4.47 -15.22 11.95
C GLN A 241 -3.44 -14.37 12.71
N PRO A 242 -3.40 -14.45 14.06
CA PRO A 242 -2.30 -13.86 14.81
C PRO A 242 -0.96 -14.39 14.27
N GLY A 243 -0.02 -13.48 14.05
CA GLY A 243 1.28 -13.81 13.46
C GLY A 243 1.32 -13.89 11.93
N ASP A 244 0.22 -13.56 11.24
CA ASP A 244 0.29 -13.31 9.80
C ASP A 244 1.07 -12.03 9.55
N PHE A 245 2.07 -12.10 8.68
CA PHE A 245 2.89 -10.98 8.26
C PHE A 245 2.81 -10.86 6.74
N ILE A 246 2.10 -9.85 6.25
CA ILE A 246 1.94 -9.58 4.82
C ILE A 246 2.84 -8.41 4.45
N PHE A 247 3.58 -8.57 3.36
CA PHE A 247 4.34 -7.50 2.71
C PHE A 247 3.75 -7.26 1.33
N MET A 248 3.58 -6.00 0.97
CA MET A 248 3.04 -5.61 -0.32
C MET A 248 3.83 -4.46 -0.93
N ASP A 249 4.24 -4.65 -2.18
CA ASP A 249 4.84 -3.60 -2.98
C ASP A 249 3.79 -2.53 -3.32
N GLN A 250 4.13 -1.25 -3.20
CA GLN A 250 3.19 -0.16 -3.42
C GLN A 250 3.26 0.44 -4.83
N PHE A 251 4.24 0.03 -5.63
CA PHE A 251 4.30 0.42 -7.05
C PHE A 251 3.39 -0.45 -7.90
N HIS A 252 3.32 -1.73 -7.56
CA HIS A 252 2.70 -2.76 -8.39
C HIS A 252 1.48 -3.44 -7.74
N SER A 253 1.04 -2.96 -6.58
CA SER A 253 -0.21 -3.42 -5.97
C SER A 253 -1.05 -2.29 -5.43
N ILE A 254 -2.34 -2.51 -5.45
CA ILE A 254 -3.33 -1.74 -4.69
C ILE A 254 -4.06 -2.71 -3.76
N HIS A 255 -4.56 -2.17 -2.67
CA HIS A 255 -5.29 -2.98 -1.69
C HIS A 255 -6.53 -2.26 -1.18
N LYS A 256 -7.48 -3.04 -0.69
CA LYS A 256 -8.68 -2.56 0.01
C LYS A 256 -8.95 -3.39 1.25
N ARG A 257 -9.77 -2.87 2.12
CA ARG A 257 -10.23 -3.57 3.32
C ARG A 257 -11.73 -3.35 3.51
N ASN A 258 -12.46 -4.43 3.73
CA ASN A 258 -13.87 -4.37 4.10
C ASN A 258 -14.03 -3.73 5.49
N ALA A 259 -15.25 -3.30 5.82
CA ALA A 259 -15.60 -2.95 7.18
C ALA A 259 -15.30 -4.14 8.12
N VAL A 260 -14.86 -3.84 9.34
CA VAL A 260 -14.39 -4.83 10.32
C VAL A 260 -15.35 -4.88 11.50
N GLU A 261 -15.65 -6.08 11.95
CA GLU A 261 -16.43 -6.34 13.15
C GLU A 261 -15.53 -6.86 14.28
N GLY A 262 -15.90 -6.49 15.52
CA GLY A 262 -15.12 -6.90 16.70
C GLY A 262 -13.76 -6.23 16.79
N ASP A 263 -12.96 -6.69 17.74
CA ASP A 263 -11.67 -6.09 18.05
C ASP A 263 -10.60 -6.53 17.04
N ARG A 264 -10.11 -5.61 16.26
CA ARG A 264 -9.00 -5.82 15.32
C ARG A 264 -7.78 -5.02 15.75
N TYR A 265 -6.60 -5.64 15.69
CA TYR A 265 -5.34 -4.96 15.93
C TYR A 265 -4.26 -5.47 14.97
N LEU A 266 -3.81 -4.61 14.08
CA LEU A 266 -2.66 -4.85 13.23
C LEU A 266 -1.63 -3.74 13.43
N TYR A 267 -0.34 -4.07 13.24
CA TYR A 267 0.67 -3.07 12.98
C TYR A 267 0.83 -2.91 11.48
N ARG A 268 0.88 -1.67 11.02
CA ARG A 268 1.30 -1.29 9.68
C ARG A 268 2.67 -0.66 9.77
N ILE A 269 3.58 -1.13 8.94
CA ILE A 269 4.92 -0.59 8.79
C ILE A 269 5.09 -0.15 7.35
N SER A 270 5.53 1.08 7.13
CA SER A 270 5.87 1.60 5.81
C SER A 270 7.37 1.80 5.72
N PHE A 271 7.98 1.36 4.65
CA PHE A 271 9.41 1.52 4.44
C PHE A 271 9.75 1.73 2.97
N ASP A 272 10.88 2.39 2.73
CA ASP A 272 11.51 2.46 1.42
C ASP A 272 12.48 1.31 1.30
N TYR A 273 12.55 0.65 0.14
CA TYR A 273 13.58 -0.36 -0.09
C TYR A 273 14.97 0.25 0.08
N ASP A 274 15.88 -0.53 0.62
CA ASP A 274 17.28 -0.13 0.68
C ASP A 274 17.91 -0.29 -0.71
N TYR A 275 18.29 0.84 -1.33
CA TYR A 275 18.92 0.88 -2.67
C TYR A 275 20.26 0.11 -2.74
N SER A 276 20.87 -0.27 -1.62
CA SER A 276 22.05 -1.15 -1.60
C SER A 276 21.80 -2.56 -2.16
N TYR A 277 20.52 -2.92 -2.36
CA TYR A 277 20.14 -4.21 -2.99
C TYR A 277 20.29 -4.26 -4.51
N GLY A 278 20.87 -3.25 -5.14
CA GLY A 278 21.18 -3.26 -6.57
C GLY A 278 20.06 -2.79 -7.48
N GLY A 279 19.24 -1.84 -6.99
CA GLY A 279 18.25 -1.15 -7.83
C GLY A 279 18.86 -0.47 -9.05
N ILE A 280 18.06 -0.28 -10.08
CA ILE A 280 18.43 0.46 -11.28
C ILE A 280 18.74 1.91 -10.86
N GLN A 281 19.98 2.37 -11.10
CA GLN A 281 20.39 3.76 -10.88
C GLN A 281 19.91 4.66 -12.00
#